data_d60dbee2392c769105b32f4ca52e1f30
#
_entry.id   d60dbee2392c769105b32f4ca52e1f30
#
_cell.length_a   1.000
_cell.length_b   1.000
_cell.length_c   1.000
_cell.angle_alpha   90.00
_cell.angle_beta   90.00
_cell.angle_gamma   90.00
#
_symmetry.space_group_name_H-M   'P 1'
#
loop_
_entity.id
_entity.type
_entity.pdbx_description
1 polymer ?
#
loop_
_entity_poly.entity_id
_entity_poly.type
_entity_poly.pdbx_seq_one_letter_code
_entity_poly.pdbx_strand_id
1 'polypeptide(L)'
;MKAIEITKFGDPSVLKLTERPTPEPKPGEVLIKVAAAGVNRPDSLQRQGQHPPPPGASDIPGLDVAGQVIDLGEGVIEPRRGQHVCALLEGGGYAEYCTAHWGQCIPIPDGMDLTTAAAIPETYFTVWANVFERGHLSKNEIFLVHGGASGIGTTAIQLAVARGARVFSTTGKQEKNFLCEQLGAEKSFNYRQIDFRKELLSYLGGTKVNLILDIVGGSSFENNLSLLDREGRLVIIALLGGANSQIDLSLIMAKHLTVTGSRLRHRKPEEKRRIARALRKEVWPLLEAGKIKPIIQATYPLEEAHKAHSVMDSDGTMGKLVLLTDS
;
A
#
# COMPACT_ATOMS: atom_id res chain seq x y z
N MET A 1 7.77 5.43 -26.22
CA MET A 1 7.74 6.04 -24.87
C MET A 1 8.90 5.53 -24.04
N LYS A 2 9.44 6.38 -23.16
CA LYS A 2 10.41 5.94 -22.16
C LYS A 2 9.72 5.06 -21.10
N ALA A 3 10.36 3.97 -20.68
CA ALA A 3 9.89 3.06 -19.65
C ALA A 3 11.06 2.40 -18.91
N ILE A 4 10.83 1.90 -17.70
CA ILE A 4 11.80 1.13 -16.94
C ILE A 4 11.57 -0.36 -17.19
N GLU A 5 12.58 -1.03 -17.70
CA GLU A 5 12.58 -2.47 -17.93
C GLU A 5 13.40 -3.21 -16.88
N ILE A 6 12.92 -4.40 -16.48
CA ILE A 6 13.69 -5.37 -15.69
C ILE A 6 14.45 -6.26 -16.66
N THR A 7 15.74 -5.96 -16.90
CA THR A 7 16.55 -6.68 -17.91
C THR A 7 16.86 -8.13 -17.54
N LYS A 8 16.85 -8.43 -16.24
CA LYS A 8 16.95 -9.77 -15.62
C LYS A 8 16.51 -9.68 -14.17
N PHE A 9 16.23 -10.79 -13.52
CA PHE A 9 15.96 -10.76 -12.08
C PHE A 9 17.22 -10.47 -11.27
N GLY A 10 17.12 -9.61 -10.24
CA GLY A 10 18.28 -9.25 -9.43
C GLY A 10 18.10 -8.01 -8.55
N ASP A 11 19.24 -7.38 -8.25
CA ASP A 11 19.34 -6.16 -7.47
C ASP A 11 18.80 -4.92 -8.23
N PRO A 12 18.75 -3.73 -7.63
CA PRO A 12 18.20 -2.53 -8.28
C PRO A 12 18.89 -2.13 -9.59
N SER A 13 20.15 -2.51 -9.83
CA SER A 13 20.89 -2.14 -11.04
C SER A 13 20.33 -2.73 -12.33
N VAL A 14 19.44 -3.73 -12.24
CA VAL A 14 18.79 -4.36 -13.41
C VAL A 14 17.63 -3.54 -13.97
N LEU A 15 17.21 -2.49 -13.27
CA LEU A 15 16.23 -1.52 -13.76
C LEU A 15 16.90 -0.57 -14.76
N LYS A 16 16.47 -0.58 -16.00
CA LYS A 16 17.06 0.23 -17.07
C LYS A 16 16.00 1.02 -17.80
N LEU A 17 16.30 2.26 -18.11
CA LEU A 17 15.50 3.09 -19.01
C LEU A 17 15.63 2.51 -20.43
N THR A 18 14.51 2.34 -21.09
CA THR A 18 14.41 1.84 -22.45
C THR A 18 13.28 2.52 -23.20
N GLU A 19 13.24 2.37 -24.51
CA GLU A 19 12.09 2.76 -25.31
C GLU A 19 11.16 1.58 -25.56
N ARG A 20 9.88 1.79 -25.33
CA ARG A 20 8.81 0.80 -25.54
C ARG A 20 7.69 1.43 -26.37
N PRO A 21 6.93 0.67 -27.14
CA PRO A 21 5.70 1.16 -27.77
C PRO A 21 4.75 1.78 -26.73
N THR A 22 4.10 2.88 -27.09
CA THR A 22 3.00 3.41 -26.27
C THR A 22 1.84 2.40 -26.31
N PRO A 23 1.29 1.98 -25.14
CA PRO A 23 0.20 1.02 -25.14
C PRO A 23 -1.11 1.65 -25.65
N GLU A 24 -1.97 0.83 -26.25
CA GLU A 24 -3.32 1.22 -26.64
C GLU A 24 -4.33 0.74 -25.60
N PRO A 25 -5.32 1.58 -25.22
CA PRO A 25 -6.31 1.18 -24.23
C PRO A 25 -7.29 0.16 -24.84
N LYS A 26 -7.44 -0.99 -24.20
CA LYS A 26 -8.41 -2.02 -24.54
C LYS A 26 -9.84 -1.58 -24.12
N PRO A 27 -10.91 -2.29 -24.56
CA PRO A 27 -12.25 -2.04 -24.06
C PRO A 27 -12.27 -2.02 -22.52
N GLY A 28 -12.83 -0.96 -21.93
CA GLY A 28 -12.85 -0.75 -20.49
C GLY A 28 -11.56 -0.21 -19.87
N GLU A 29 -10.56 0.16 -20.68
CA GLU A 29 -9.31 0.79 -20.20
C GLU A 29 -9.22 2.26 -20.62
N VAL A 30 -8.37 3.00 -19.95
CA VAL A 30 -7.96 4.36 -20.33
C VAL A 30 -6.46 4.39 -20.52
N LEU A 31 -5.98 5.27 -21.40
CA LEU A 31 -4.57 5.60 -21.55
C LEU A 31 -4.26 6.84 -20.71
N ILE A 32 -3.28 6.71 -19.83
CA ILE A 32 -2.85 7.78 -18.92
C ILE A 32 -1.45 8.24 -19.35
N LYS A 33 -1.28 9.57 -19.58
CA LYS A 33 0.04 10.21 -19.58
C LYS A 33 0.46 10.34 -18.12
N VAL A 34 1.46 9.57 -17.73
CA VAL A 34 1.92 9.49 -16.34
C VAL A 34 2.75 10.72 -16.01
N ALA A 35 2.42 11.39 -14.92
CA ALA A 35 3.24 12.46 -14.35
C ALA A 35 4.09 11.95 -13.18
N ALA A 36 3.57 10.99 -12.43
CA ALA A 36 4.27 10.40 -11.30
C ALA A 36 3.80 8.96 -11.05
N ALA A 37 4.71 8.11 -10.55
CA ALA A 37 4.45 6.71 -10.19
C ALA A 37 4.97 6.40 -8.78
N GLY A 38 4.17 5.78 -7.94
CA GLY A 38 4.59 5.35 -6.61
C GLY A 38 5.46 4.09 -6.66
N VAL A 39 6.44 4.01 -5.76
CA VAL A 39 7.30 2.83 -5.59
C VAL A 39 6.76 1.98 -4.44
N ASN A 40 6.61 0.68 -4.69
CA ASN A 40 6.03 -0.27 -3.75
C ASN A 40 6.89 -1.52 -3.56
N ARG A 41 6.76 -2.19 -2.43
CA ARG A 41 7.46 -3.45 -2.17
C ARG A 41 7.19 -4.54 -3.24
N PRO A 42 5.96 -4.72 -3.76
CA PRO A 42 5.71 -5.64 -4.87
C PRO A 42 6.54 -5.36 -6.13
N ASP A 43 6.91 -4.11 -6.42
CA ASP A 43 7.77 -3.77 -7.56
C ASP A 43 9.19 -4.32 -7.34
N SER A 44 9.74 -4.21 -6.12
CA SER A 44 11.02 -4.83 -5.76
C SER A 44 10.95 -6.36 -5.86
N LEU A 45 9.85 -6.96 -5.42
CA LEU A 45 9.65 -8.41 -5.52
C LEU A 45 9.48 -8.87 -6.98
N GLN A 46 8.82 -8.08 -7.84
CA GLN A 46 8.74 -8.36 -9.28
C GLN A 46 10.15 -8.33 -9.90
N ARG A 47 10.94 -7.30 -9.59
CA ARG A 47 12.33 -7.20 -10.03
C ARG A 47 13.18 -8.40 -9.60
N GLN A 48 12.89 -8.98 -8.44
CA GLN A 48 13.58 -10.16 -7.89
C GLN A 48 13.01 -11.50 -8.43
N GLY A 49 11.97 -11.48 -9.29
CA GLY A 49 11.32 -12.67 -9.81
C GLY A 49 10.35 -13.37 -8.85
N GLN A 50 10.03 -12.73 -7.72
CA GLN A 50 9.20 -13.32 -6.65
C GLN A 50 7.72 -12.95 -6.73
N HIS A 51 7.37 -11.92 -7.51
CA HIS A 51 5.99 -11.44 -7.63
C HIS A 51 5.66 -11.09 -9.09
N PRO A 52 5.50 -12.09 -9.97
CA PRO A 52 5.25 -11.86 -11.39
C PRO A 52 3.94 -11.11 -11.61
N PRO A 53 3.85 -10.31 -12.69
CA PRO A 53 2.58 -9.69 -13.09
C PRO A 53 1.53 -10.76 -13.42
N PRO A 54 0.24 -10.45 -13.20
CA PRO A 54 -0.84 -11.33 -13.66
C PRO A 54 -0.79 -11.55 -15.18
N PRO A 55 -1.31 -12.67 -15.70
CA PRO A 55 -1.40 -12.89 -17.14
C PRO A 55 -2.10 -11.73 -17.86
N GLY A 56 -1.46 -11.21 -18.91
CA GLY A 56 -1.99 -10.10 -19.70
C GLY A 56 -1.70 -8.69 -19.16
N ALA A 57 -1.14 -8.57 -17.96
CA ALA A 57 -0.65 -7.30 -17.42
C ALA A 57 0.73 -6.96 -18.01
N SER A 58 1.11 -5.67 -17.94
CA SER A 58 2.42 -5.20 -18.37
C SER A 58 3.55 -5.84 -17.59
N ASP A 59 4.65 -6.17 -18.25
CA ASP A 59 5.91 -6.61 -17.64
C ASP A 59 6.70 -5.45 -17.00
N ILE A 60 6.42 -4.21 -17.43
CA ILE A 60 6.96 -2.99 -16.82
C ILE A 60 6.44 -2.91 -15.38
N PRO A 61 7.31 -2.65 -14.37
CA PRO A 61 6.87 -2.48 -12.98
C PRO A 61 6.05 -1.21 -12.78
N GLY A 62 5.54 -1.03 -11.56
CA GLY A 62 4.75 0.14 -11.13
C GLY A 62 3.26 -0.18 -11.02
N LEU A 63 2.74 -0.07 -9.78
CA LEU A 63 1.38 -0.46 -9.41
C LEU A 63 0.46 0.73 -9.14
N ASP A 64 1.01 1.94 -9.04
CA ASP A 64 0.23 3.15 -8.83
C ASP A 64 0.82 4.35 -9.56
N VAL A 65 -0.05 5.15 -10.14
CA VAL A 65 0.32 6.36 -10.89
C VAL A 65 -0.66 7.50 -10.62
N ALA A 66 -0.20 8.70 -10.93
CA ALA A 66 -1.08 9.84 -11.19
C ALA A 66 -0.69 10.50 -12.52
N GLY A 67 -1.68 11.00 -13.24
CA GLY A 67 -1.46 11.59 -14.55
C GLY A 67 -2.75 12.05 -15.20
N GLN A 68 -2.66 12.35 -16.50
CA GLN A 68 -3.77 12.83 -17.31
C GLN A 68 -4.30 11.74 -18.24
N VAL A 69 -5.59 11.53 -18.25
CA VAL A 69 -6.26 10.65 -19.22
C VAL A 69 -6.17 11.28 -20.62
N ILE A 70 -5.53 10.59 -21.56
CA ILE A 70 -5.34 11.09 -22.93
C ILE A 70 -6.15 10.33 -23.97
N ASP A 71 -6.50 9.07 -23.69
CA ASP A 71 -7.34 8.26 -24.57
C ASP A 71 -8.23 7.28 -23.79
N LEU A 72 -9.32 6.81 -24.42
CA LEU A 72 -10.34 5.97 -23.85
C LEU A 72 -10.57 4.75 -24.73
N GLY A 73 -10.54 3.56 -24.15
CA GLY A 73 -11.01 2.34 -24.79
C GLY A 73 -12.53 2.29 -24.91
N GLU A 74 -13.00 1.36 -25.72
CA GLU A 74 -14.43 1.16 -25.97
C GLU A 74 -15.22 0.97 -24.64
N GLY A 75 -16.39 1.60 -24.55
CA GLY A 75 -17.29 1.47 -23.41
C GLY A 75 -16.92 2.32 -22.18
N VAL A 76 -15.84 3.08 -22.23
CA VAL A 76 -15.46 4.00 -21.14
C VAL A 76 -16.17 5.34 -21.29
N ILE A 77 -16.90 5.73 -20.27
CA ILE A 77 -17.61 7.04 -20.20
C ILE A 77 -16.88 7.95 -19.20
N GLU A 78 -16.35 7.41 -18.12
CA GLU A 78 -15.57 8.10 -17.09
C GLU A 78 -14.37 7.23 -16.69
N PRO A 79 -13.20 7.85 -16.39
CA PRO A 79 -12.88 9.29 -16.46
C PRO A 79 -12.85 9.81 -17.90
N ARG A 80 -12.95 11.14 -18.08
CA ARG A 80 -12.94 11.80 -19.41
C ARG A 80 -11.53 12.13 -19.86
N ARG A 81 -11.33 12.27 -21.17
CA ARG A 81 -10.05 12.81 -21.71
C ARG A 81 -9.75 14.18 -21.10
N GLY A 82 -8.49 14.40 -20.77
CA GLY A 82 -8.00 15.62 -20.11
C GLY A 82 -8.13 15.60 -18.59
N GLN A 83 -8.88 14.68 -18.03
CA GLN A 83 -9.07 14.59 -16.57
C GLN A 83 -7.80 14.05 -15.88
N HIS A 84 -7.43 14.66 -14.77
CA HIS A 84 -6.37 14.15 -13.90
C HIS A 84 -6.91 13.08 -12.97
N VAL A 85 -6.19 11.95 -12.91
CA VAL A 85 -6.57 10.79 -12.10
C VAL A 85 -5.36 10.22 -11.38
N CYS A 86 -5.59 9.54 -10.27
CA CYS A 86 -4.68 8.53 -9.76
C CYS A 86 -5.28 7.14 -10.00
N ALA A 87 -4.45 6.15 -10.27
CA ALA A 87 -4.92 4.83 -10.67
C ALA A 87 -4.11 3.70 -10.03
N LEU A 88 -4.82 2.65 -9.59
CA LEU A 88 -4.22 1.38 -9.21
C LEU A 88 -4.01 0.54 -10.46
N LEU A 89 -2.79 0.02 -10.64
CA LEU A 89 -2.39 -0.76 -11.81
C LEU A 89 -2.06 -2.21 -11.45
N GLU A 90 -1.94 -3.02 -12.49
CA GLU A 90 -1.40 -4.39 -12.41
C GLU A 90 0.05 -4.47 -12.89
N GLY A 91 0.60 -3.36 -13.36
CA GLY A 91 1.92 -3.12 -13.91
C GLY A 91 1.89 -1.95 -14.88
N GLY A 92 3.06 -1.52 -15.38
CA GLY A 92 3.15 -0.47 -16.40
C GLY A 92 3.36 0.94 -15.87
N GLY A 93 3.34 1.17 -14.56
CA GLY A 93 3.41 2.52 -13.98
C GLY A 93 4.78 3.21 -14.15
N TYR A 94 5.86 2.46 -14.32
CA TYR A 94 7.19 3.05 -14.52
C TYR A 94 7.44 3.37 -16.00
N ALA A 95 6.58 4.19 -16.58
CA ALA A 95 6.64 4.62 -17.98
C ALA A 95 5.96 5.98 -18.15
N GLU A 96 6.22 6.65 -19.28
CA GLU A 96 5.54 7.92 -19.63
C GLU A 96 4.03 7.72 -19.88
N TYR A 97 3.62 6.53 -20.31
CA TYR A 97 2.22 6.18 -20.57
C TYR A 97 1.92 4.79 -20.05
N CYS A 98 0.72 4.62 -19.49
CA CYS A 98 0.22 3.31 -19.08
C CYS A 98 -1.28 3.19 -19.35
N THR A 99 -1.79 1.96 -19.44
CA THR A 99 -3.22 1.70 -19.45
C THR A 99 -3.70 1.29 -18.06
N ALA A 100 -4.91 1.68 -17.72
CA ALA A 100 -5.58 1.32 -16.48
C ALA A 100 -7.06 0.98 -16.76
N HIS A 101 -7.61 -0.02 -16.05
CA HIS A 101 -9.04 -0.26 -16.09
C HIS A 101 -9.77 0.96 -15.49
N TRP A 102 -10.75 1.51 -16.21
CA TRP A 102 -11.44 2.75 -15.84
C TRP A 102 -11.97 2.76 -14.40
N GLY A 103 -12.45 1.62 -13.91
CA GLY A 103 -12.97 1.48 -12.55
C GLY A 103 -11.94 1.55 -11.43
N GLN A 104 -10.64 1.58 -11.77
CA GLN A 104 -9.52 1.74 -10.84
C GLN A 104 -8.92 3.15 -10.88
N CYS A 105 -9.42 3.99 -11.77
CA CYS A 105 -9.03 5.39 -11.90
C CYS A 105 -9.94 6.25 -11.03
N ILE A 106 -9.37 7.04 -10.15
CA ILE A 106 -10.10 7.95 -9.27
C ILE A 106 -9.63 9.37 -9.59
N PRO A 107 -10.54 10.34 -9.80
CA PRO A 107 -10.15 11.75 -9.89
C PRO A 107 -9.30 12.13 -8.68
N ILE A 108 -8.23 12.88 -8.88
CA ILE A 108 -7.39 13.31 -7.75
C ILE A 108 -8.19 14.18 -6.79
N PRO A 109 -7.89 14.16 -5.47
CA PRO A 109 -8.53 15.05 -4.51
C PRO A 109 -8.31 16.51 -4.86
N ASP A 110 -9.29 17.36 -4.62
CA ASP A 110 -9.19 18.78 -4.90
C ASP A 110 -8.01 19.43 -4.16
N GLY A 111 -7.23 20.25 -4.88
CA GLY A 111 -6.05 20.91 -4.36
C GLY A 111 -4.80 20.06 -4.21
N MET A 112 -4.83 18.77 -4.58
CA MET A 112 -3.68 17.86 -4.51
C MET A 112 -2.89 17.87 -5.82
N ASP A 113 -1.56 17.92 -5.72
CA ASP A 113 -0.66 17.77 -6.88
C ASP A 113 -0.54 16.29 -7.32
N LEU A 114 -0.10 16.07 -8.57
CA LEU A 114 0.02 14.74 -9.16
C LEU A 114 1.07 13.86 -8.47
N THR A 115 2.15 14.45 -7.96
CA THR A 115 3.18 13.71 -7.22
C THR A 115 2.63 13.11 -5.94
N THR A 116 1.89 13.91 -5.19
CA THR A 116 1.20 13.45 -3.97
C THR A 116 0.11 12.44 -4.29
N ALA A 117 -0.66 12.65 -5.35
CA ALA A 117 -1.72 11.74 -5.77
C ALA A 117 -1.20 10.36 -6.20
N ALA A 118 0.01 10.28 -6.79
CA ALA A 118 0.63 9.00 -7.17
C ALA A 118 1.00 8.11 -5.97
N ALA A 119 1.07 8.66 -4.77
CA ALA A 119 1.35 7.90 -3.54
C ALA A 119 0.09 7.26 -2.91
N ILE A 120 -1.09 7.48 -3.50
CA ILE A 120 -2.38 7.05 -2.94
C ILE A 120 -2.75 5.60 -3.32
N PRO A 121 -2.81 5.19 -4.61
CA PRO A 121 -3.61 4.03 -4.99
C PRO A 121 -3.23 2.74 -4.26
N GLU A 122 -2.00 2.28 -4.35
CA GLU A 122 -1.60 0.99 -3.78
C GLU A 122 -1.81 0.95 -2.25
N THR A 123 -1.47 2.01 -1.54
CA THR A 123 -1.55 2.03 -0.08
C THR A 123 -2.98 2.16 0.42
N TYR A 124 -3.76 3.05 -0.16
CA TYR A 124 -5.14 3.30 0.29
C TYR A 124 -6.08 2.16 -0.10
N PHE A 125 -5.96 1.59 -1.30
CA PHE A 125 -6.71 0.39 -1.68
C PHE A 125 -6.38 -0.79 -0.78
N THR A 126 -5.09 -1.01 -0.48
CA THR A 126 -4.64 -2.09 0.40
C THR A 126 -5.19 -1.91 1.82
N VAL A 127 -5.05 -0.72 2.40
CA VAL A 127 -5.53 -0.45 3.76
C VAL A 127 -7.04 -0.56 3.82
N TRP A 128 -7.77 0.04 2.87
CA TRP A 128 -9.22 -0.03 2.85
C TRP A 128 -9.72 -1.47 2.78
N ALA A 129 -9.22 -2.24 1.84
CA ALA A 129 -9.62 -3.63 1.64
C ALA A 129 -9.30 -4.55 2.82
N ASN A 130 -8.25 -4.25 3.58
CA ASN A 130 -7.77 -5.15 4.64
C ASN A 130 -8.15 -4.69 6.04
N VAL A 131 -8.11 -3.40 6.33
CA VAL A 131 -8.43 -2.88 7.66
C VAL A 131 -9.94 -2.69 7.83
N PHE A 132 -10.62 -2.13 6.81
CA PHE A 132 -12.04 -1.77 6.92
C PHE A 132 -12.99 -2.81 6.33
N GLU A 133 -12.71 -3.33 5.12
CA GLU A 133 -13.62 -4.32 4.52
C GLU A 133 -13.43 -5.74 5.10
N ARG A 134 -12.19 -6.18 5.30
CA ARG A 134 -11.88 -7.52 5.79
C ARG A 134 -11.72 -7.58 7.32
N GLY A 135 -11.00 -6.62 7.86
CA GLY A 135 -10.73 -6.48 9.29
C GLY A 135 -11.89 -5.89 10.09
N HIS A 136 -12.85 -5.23 9.42
CA HIS A 136 -14.02 -4.59 10.04
C HIS A 136 -13.66 -3.69 11.22
N LEU A 137 -12.52 -2.94 11.12
CA LEU A 137 -12.09 -2.04 12.17
C LEU A 137 -13.18 -1.02 12.49
N SER A 138 -13.54 -0.94 13.75
CA SER A 138 -14.61 -0.08 14.26
C SER A 138 -14.07 0.98 15.20
N LYS A 139 -14.88 2.01 15.48
CA LYS A 139 -14.57 3.06 16.44
C LYS A 139 -14.30 2.45 17.84
N ASN A 140 -13.31 3.01 18.55
CA ASN A 140 -12.83 2.60 19.88
C ASN A 140 -12.12 1.24 19.93
N GLU A 141 -12.03 0.50 18.83
CA GLU A 141 -11.22 -0.72 18.79
C GLU A 141 -9.72 -0.40 18.85
N ILE A 142 -8.95 -1.33 19.39
CA ILE A 142 -7.49 -1.28 19.45
C ILE A 142 -6.93 -1.96 18.22
N PHE A 143 -6.19 -1.19 17.42
CA PHE A 143 -5.59 -1.62 16.17
C PHE A 143 -4.06 -1.59 16.26
N LEU A 144 -3.41 -2.68 15.91
CA LEU A 144 -1.96 -2.79 15.79
C LEU A 144 -1.57 -2.94 14.31
N VAL A 145 -0.64 -2.10 13.84
CA VAL A 145 -0.06 -2.24 12.51
C VAL A 145 1.45 -2.49 12.58
N HIS A 146 1.90 -3.60 12.00
CA HIS A 146 3.32 -3.86 11.82
C HIS A 146 3.89 -3.05 10.67
N GLY A 147 5.12 -2.53 10.82
CA GLY A 147 5.74 -1.67 9.83
C GLY A 147 5.09 -0.29 9.72
N GLY A 148 4.75 0.33 10.86
CA GLY A 148 3.98 1.57 10.95
C GLY A 148 4.49 2.73 10.12
N ALA A 149 5.80 2.82 9.88
CA ALA A 149 6.41 3.88 9.07
C ALA A 149 6.46 3.58 7.55
N SER A 150 5.99 2.41 7.10
CA SER A 150 5.87 2.11 5.66
C SER A 150 4.74 2.90 5.00
N GLY A 151 4.67 2.92 3.67
CA GLY A 151 3.54 3.52 2.97
C GLY A 151 2.19 2.96 3.41
N ILE A 152 2.10 1.64 3.61
CA ILE A 152 0.90 0.98 4.17
C ILE A 152 0.66 1.43 5.61
N GLY A 153 1.71 1.41 6.46
CA GLY A 153 1.60 1.74 7.88
C GLY A 153 1.16 3.18 8.13
N THR A 154 1.78 4.14 7.45
CA THR A 154 1.42 5.57 7.58
C THR A 154 0.00 5.85 7.12
N THR A 155 -0.47 5.17 6.08
CA THR A 155 -1.86 5.24 5.61
C THR A 155 -2.82 4.59 6.61
N ALA A 156 -2.48 3.40 7.12
CA ALA A 156 -3.32 2.66 8.07
C ALA A 156 -3.49 3.42 9.40
N ILE A 157 -2.41 4.00 9.93
CA ILE A 157 -2.46 4.82 11.16
C ILE A 157 -3.44 5.97 10.97
N GLN A 158 -3.25 6.79 9.94
CA GLN A 158 -4.06 7.99 9.72
C GLN A 158 -5.54 7.65 9.49
N LEU A 159 -5.84 6.64 8.67
CA LEU A 159 -7.23 6.25 8.39
C LEU A 159 -7.90 5.65 9.63
N ALA A 160 -7.21 4.83 10.41
CA ALA A 160 -7.75 4.23 11.63
C ALA A 160 -8.02 5.30 12.70
N VAL A 161 -7.10 6.24 12.89
CA VAL A 161 -7.27 7.39 13.81
C VAL A 161 -8.44 8.26 13.39
N ALA A 162 -8.53 8.59 12.08
CA ALA A 162 -9.63 9.41 11.54
C ALA A 162 -11.00 8.74 11.73
N ARG A 163 -11.04 7.41 11.89
CA ARG A 163 -12.26 6.63 12.19
C ARG A 163 -12.47 6.34 13.69
N GLY A 164 -11.62 6.90 14.55
CA GLY A 164 -11.76 6.83 16.00
C GLY A 164 -11.29 5.53 16.64
N ALA A 165 -10.41 4.77 15.97
CA ALA A 165 -9.73 3.64 16.58
C ALA A 165 -8.52 4.10 17.41
N ARG A 166 -8.13 3.31 18.40
CA ARG A 166 -6.88 3.44 19.14
C ARG A 166 -5.77 2.71 18.38
N VAL A 167 -4.74 3.42 17.97
CA VAL A 167 -3.75 2.87 17.03
C VAL A 167 -2.38 2.69 17.69
N PHE A 168 -1.83 1.51 17.51
CA PHE A 168 -0.46 1.14 17.90
C PHE A 168 0.31 0.64 16.70
N SER A 169 1.63 0.81 16.72
CA SER A 169 2.46 0.32 15.62
C SER A 169 3.78 -0.27 16.10
N THR A 170 4.42 -1.05 15.23
CA THR A 170 5.80 -1.50 15.43
C THR A 170 6.67 -1.01 14.29
N THR A 171 7.91 -0.63 14.61
CA THR A 171 8.94 -0.26 13.64
C THR A 171 10.29 -0.80 14.05
N GLY A 172 11.31 -0.66 13.18
CA GLY A 172 12.68 -1.13 13.47
C GLY A 172 13.65 -0.03 13.90
N LYS A 173 13.20 1.24 14.00
CA LYS A 173 14.06 2.38 14.34
C LYS A 173 13.29 3.45 15.13
N GLN A 174 13.98 4.19 15.98
CA GLN A 174 13.35 5.19 16.85
C GLN A 174 12.74 6.37 16.07
N GLU A 175 13.41 6.87 15.04
CA GLU A 175 12.88 7.92 14.19
C GLU A 175 11.59 7.52 13.48
N LYS A 176 11.43 6.24 13.16
CA LYS A 176 10.21 5.68 12.58
C LYS A 176 9.07 5.62 13.59
N ASN A 177 9.36 5.34 14.86
CA ASN A 177 8.36 5.40 15.93
C ASN A 177 7.79 6.81 16.08
N PHE A 178 8.68 7.81 16.11
CA PHE A 178 8.29 9.21 16.22
C PHE A 178 7.34 9.64 15.09
N LEU A 179 7.65 9.26 13.84
CA LEU A 179 6.74 9.52 12.72
C LEU A 179 5.36 8.88 12.95
N CYS A 180 5.30 7.63 13.40
CA CYS A 180 4.03 6.95 13.63
C CYS A 180 3.19 7.67 14.71
N GLU A 181 3.82 8.11 15.78
CA GLU A 181 3.16 8.84 16.87
C GLU A 181 2.68 10.23 16.41
N GLN A 182 3.46 10.93 15.58
CA GLN A 182 3.04 12.19 14.94
C GLN A 182 1.82 12.01 14.01
N LEU A 183 1.68 10.84 13.38
CA LEU A 183 0.52 10.52 12.54
C LEU A 183 -0.70 10.06 13.34
N GLY A 184 -0.60 10.03 14.66
CA GLY A 184 -1.71 9.76 15.57
C GLY A 184 -1.72 8.36 16.21
N ALA A 185 -0.67 7.54 16.02
CA ALA A 185 -0.53 6.34 16.84
C ALA A 185 -0.33 6.72 18.32
N GLU A 186 -1.08 6.09 19.24
CA GLU A 186 -0.92 6.35 20.68
C GLU A 186 0.48 5.96 21.16
N LYS A 187 1.04 4.87 20.60
CA LYS A 187 2.38 4.41 20.89
C LYS A 187 2.92 3.61 19.71
N SER A 188 4.21 3.80 19.42
CA SER A 188 4.95 2.98 18.46
C SER A 188 6.13 2.31 19.14
N PHE A 189 6.40 1.05 18.84
CA PHE A 189 7.39 0.23 19.50
C PHE A 189 8.52 -0.15 18.56
N ASN A 190 9.78 0.06 19.00
CA ASN A 190 10.94 -0.45 18.27
C ASN A 190 11.17 -1.92 18.63
N TYR A 191 10.67 -2.81 17.79
CA TYR A 191 10.76 -4.27 18.01
C TYR A 191 12.20 -4.82 18.04
N ARG A 192 13.20 -4.04 17.62
CA ARG A 192 14.62 -4.44 17.68
C ARG A 192 15.24 -4.19 19.04
N GLN A 193 14.65 -3.31 19.85
CA GLN A 193 15.19 -2.89 21.14
C GLN A 193 14.43 -3.44 22.33
N ILE A 194 13.14 -3.73 22.15
CA ILE A 194 12.23 -4.12 23.25
C ILE A 194 11.33 -5.28 22.82
N ASP A 195 10.84 -6.03 23.80
CA ASP A 195 9.71 -6.94 23.60
C ASP A 195 8.41 -6.11 23.50
N PHE A 196 8.08 -5.72 22.26
CA PHE A 196 6.92 -4.86 22.00
C PHE A 196 5.60 -5.45 22.54
N ARG A 197 5.50 -6.77 22.61
CA ARG A 197 4.31 -7.44 23.13
C ARG A 197 4.09 -7.15 24.62
N LYS A 198 5.14 -7.29 25.42
CA LYS A 198 5.10 -6.99 26.87
C LYS A 198 4.81 -5.52 27.09
N GLU A 199 5.49 -4.65 26.37
CA GLU A 199 5.30 -3.20 26.47
C GLU A 199 3.87 -2.78 26.07
N LEU A 200 3.34 -3.33 24.98
CA LEU A 200 1.97 -3.04 24.55
C LEU A 200 0.94 -3.49 25.57
N LEU A 201 1.06 -4.72 26.08
CA LEU A 201 0.14 -5.24 27.10
C LEU A 201 0.22 -4.44 28.42
N SER A 202 1.42 -4.03 28.82
CA SER A 202 1.63 -3.15 29.98
C SER A 202 0.96 -1.79 29.77
N TYR A 203 1.16 -1.18 28.60
CA TYR A 203 0.55 0.11 28.24
C TYR A 203 -0.98 0.04 28.24
N LEU A 204 -1.53 -1.06 27.76
CA LEU A 204 -2.98 -1.29 27.68
C LEU A 204 -3.61 -1.76 29.02
N GLY A 205 -2.82 -1.90 30.09
CA GLY A 205 -3.34 -2.39 31.38
C GLY A 205 -3.93 -3.80 31.29
N GLY A 206 -3.41 -4.65 30.44
CA GLY A 206 -3.88 -6.02 30.21
C GLY A 206 -4.99 -6.15 29.14
N THR A 207 -5.57 -5.06 28.66
CA THR A 207 -6.49 -5.07 27.51
C THR A 207 -5.77 -5.55 26.26
N LYS A 208 -6.47 -6.23 25.37
CA LYS A 208 -5.90 -6.84 24.17
C LYS A 208 -6.32 -6.13 22.88
N VAL A 209 -5.68 -6.50 21.79
CA VAL A 209 -5.85 -5.90 20.47
C VAL A 209 -7.04 -6.52 19.74
N ASN A 210 -7.84 -5.71 19.07
CA ASN A 210 -8.99 -6.18 18.31
C ASN A 210 -8.62 -6.56 16.86
N LEU A 211 -7.73 -5.79 16.23
CA LEU A 211 -7.29 -6.03 14.85
C LEU A 211 -5.78 -5.85 14.73
N ILE A 212 -5.13 -6.76 14.02
CA ILE A 212 -3.72 -6.64 13.62
C ILE A 212 -3.61 -6.67 12.10
N LEU A 213 -2.96 -5.66 11.52
CA LEU A 213 -2.51 -5.66 10.13
C LEU A 213 -1.05 -6.11 10.09
N ASP A 214 -0.81 -7.27 9.48
CA ASP A 214 0.50 -7.94 9.49
C ASP A 214 1.16 -7.96 8.12
N ILE A 215 2.38 -7.43 8.07
CA ILE A 215 3.29 -7.50 6.92
C ILE A 215 4.46 -8.47 7.17
N VAL A 216 4.55 -9.05 8.37
CA VAL A 216 5.70 -9.86 8.81
C VAL A 216 5.45 -11.34 8.53
N GLY A 217 4.31 -11.85 8.91
CA GLY A 217 3.94 -13.25 8.70
C GLY A 217 4.57 -14.21 9.71
N GLY A 218 5.22 -15.27 9.25
CA GLY A 218 5.60 -16.44 10.05
C GLY A 218 6.27 -16.13 11.38
N SER A 219 7.29 -15.28 11.40
CA SER A 219 8.05 -14.97 12.62
C SER A 219 7.29 -14.18 13.68
N SER A 220 6.19 -13.50 13.33
CA SER A 220 5.35 -12.73 14.26
C SER A 220 4.03 -13.43 14.59
N PHE A 221 3.70 -14.50 13.92
CA PHE A 221 2.36 -15.08 13.88
C PHE A 221 1.85 -15.48 15.27
N GLU A 222 2.62 -16.24 16.05
CA GLU A 222 2.26 -16.67 17.40
C GLU A 222 2.08 -15.47 18.34
N ASN A 223 3.00 -14.51 18.27
CA ASN A 223 2.91 -13.28 19.05
C ASN A 223 1.63 -12.51 18.72
N ASN A 224 1.27 -12.42 17.45
CA ASN A 224 0.04 -11.76 17.00
C ASN A 224 -1.20 -12.45 17.58
N LEU A 225 -1.30 -13.79 17.51
CA LEU A 225 -2.42 -14.52 18.10
C LEU A 225 -2.52 -14.30 19.62
N SER A 226 -1.38 -14.24 20.32
CA SER A 226 -1.35 -14.01 21.77
C SER A 226 -1.84 -12.63 22.17
N LEU A 227 -1.60 -11.61 21.34
CA LEU A 227 -2.01 -10.22 21.54
C LEU A 227 -3.50 -9.98 21.26
N LEU A 228 -4.09 -10.75 20.37
CA LEU A 228 -5.50 -10.57 20.00
C LEU A 228 -6.43 -10.87 21.16
N ASP A 229 -7.47 -10.08 21.27
CA ASP A 229 -8.60 -10.29 22.18
C ASP A 229 -9.52 -11.40 21.65
N ARG A 230 -10.56 -11.73 22.40
CA ARG A 230 -11.66 -12.59 21.93
C ARG A 230 -12.29 -11.97 20.67
N GLU A 231 -12.56 -12.81 19.67
CA GLU A 231 -13.07 -12.39 18.34
C GLU A 231 -12.12 -11.45 17.58
N GLY A 232 -10.84 -11.40 18.01
CA GLY A 232 -9.80 -10.62 17.36
C GLY A 232 -9.51 -11.09 15.93
N ARG A 233 -9.02 -10.17 15.10
CA ARG A 233 -8.76 -10.43 13.68
C ARG A 233 -7.30 -10.17 13.35
N LEU A 234 -6.66 -11.15 12.68
CA LEU A 234 -5.32 -11.03 12.11
C LEU A 234 -5.43 -10.99 10.58
N VAL A 235 -5.03 -9.89 9.98
CA VAL A 235 -5.04 -9.72 8.51
C VAL A 235 -3.62 -9.66 7.98
N ILE A 236 -3.20 -10.70 7.26
CA ILE A 236 -1.85 -10.84 6.69
C ILE A 236 -1.84 -10.33 5.26
N ILE A 237 -0.94 -9.40 4.94
CA ILE A 237 -0.81 -8.81 3.61
C ILE A 237 0.60 -8.95 3.00
N ALA A 238 1.59 -9.36 3.80
CA ALA A 238 2.94 -9.68 3.34
C ALA A 238 3.61 -10.69 4.29
N LEU A 239 4.75 -11.23 3.89
CA LEU A 239 5.44 -12.32 4.58
C LEU A 239 6.95 -12.00 4.71
N LEU A 240 7.28 -10.78 5.15
CA LEU A 240 8.68 -10.32 5.25
C LEU A 240 9.51 -11.13 6.26
N GLY A 241 8.86 -11.74 7.26
CA GLY A 241 9.47 -12.62 8.26
C GLY A 241 9.24 -14.12 7.98
N GLY A 242 8.90 -14.47 6.72
CA GLY A 242 8.70 -15.86 6.29
C GLY A 242 7.24 -16.28 6.17
N ALA A 243 7.02 -17.37 5.43
CA ALA A 243 5.69 -17.91 5.13
C ALA A 243 5.23 -18.99 6.13
N ASN A 244 6.14 -19.59 6.86
CA ASN A 244 5.85 -20.73 7.75
C ASN A 244 5.89 -20.32 9.22
N SER A 245 4.97 -20.85 10.01
CA SER A 245 4.94 -20.72 11.47
C SER A 245 4.42 -22.00 12.11
N GLN A 246 4.92 -22.34 13.29
CA GLN A 246 4.31 -23.32 14.17
C GLN A 246 3.42 -22.57 15.16
N ILE A 247 2.20 -23.07 15.38
CA ILE A 247 1.21 -22.40 16.23
C ILE A 247 0.46 -23.39 17.10
N ASP A 248 0.04 -22.91 18.26
CA ASP A 248 -0.96 -23.59 19.07
C ASP A 248 -2.37 -23.19 18.57
N LEU A 249 -3.04 -24.13 17.90
CA LEU A 249 -4.40 -23.93 17.39
C LEU A 249 -5.42 -23.66 18.48
N SER A 250 -5.13 -24.05 19.75
CA SER A 250 -6.02 -23.79 20.87
C SER A 250 -6.27 -22.29 21.12
N LEU A 251 -5.28 -21.44 20.78
CA LEU A 251 -5.44 -19.98 20.86
C LEU A 251 -6.54 -19.46 19.93
N ILE A 252 -6.61 -20.01 18.71
CA ILE A 252 -7.65 -19.63 17.73
C ILE A 252 -9.03 -20.06 18.26
N MET A 253 -9.14 -21.29 18.76
CA MET A 253 -10.40 -21.82 19.28
C MET A 253 -10.86 -21.07 20.53
N ALA A 254 -9.98 -20.93 21.53
CA ALA A 254 -10.32 -20.33 22.82
C ALA A 254 -10.75 -18.85 22.71
N LYS A 255 -10.17 -18.13 21.74
CA LYS A 255 -10.47 -16.71 21.54
C LYS A 255 -11.41 -16.45 20.34
N HIS A 256 -11.84 -17.49 19.62
CA HIS A 256 -12.67 -17.35 18.40
C HIS A 256 -12.04 -16.42 17.36
N LEU A 257 -10.72 -16.56 17.12
CA LEU A 257 -9.99 -15.65 16.25
C LEU A 257 -10.33 -15.84 14.78
N THR A 258 -10.31 -14.75 14.03
CA THR A 258 -10.31 -14.76 12.57
C THR A 258 -8.89 -14.50 12.07
N VAL A 259 -8.33 -15.46 11.34
CA VAL A 259 -7.05 -15.32 10.64
C VAL A 259 -7.33 -15.32 9.14
N THR A 260 -6.91 -14.27 8.46
CA THR A 260 -7.17 -14.09 7.03
C THR A 260 -6.01 -13.35 6.36
N GLY A 261 -6.01 -13.33 5.03
CA GLY A 261 -5.02 -12.60 4.25
C GLY A 261 -5.57 -12.21 2.89
N SER A 262 -4.86 -11.35 2.19
CA SER A 262 -5.23 -10.99 0.83
C SER A 262 -4.05 -10.55 -0.03
N ARG A 263 -4.24 -10.64 -1.34
CA ARG A 263 -3.40 -10.02 -2.36
C ARG A 263 -4.27 -9.07 -3.16
N LEU A 264 -3.85 -7.82 -3.31
CA LEU A 264 -4.62 -6.80 -4.03
C LEU A 264 -4.46 -6.93 -5.55
N ARG A 265 -3.23 -7.11 -6.03
CA ARG A 265 -2.87 -7.08 -7.45
C ARG A 265 -3.72 -8.04 -8.31
N HIS A 266 -4.02 -9.23 -7.79
CA HIS A 266 -4.75 -10.29 -8.50
C HIS A 266 -6.28 -10.24 -8.33
N ARG A 267 -6.82 -9.22 -7.66
CA ARG A 267 -8.28 -9.07 -7.54
C ARG A 267 -8.89 -8.66 -8.87
N LYS A 268 -10.12 -9.11 -9.09
CA LYS A 268 -10.88 -8.75 -10.31
C LYS A 268 -11.13 -7.25 -10.39
N PRO A 269 -11.23 -6.67 -11.60
CA PRO A 269 -11.51 -5.25 -11.80
C PRO A 269 -12.74 -4.75 -11.03
N GLU A 270 -13.81 -5.56 -10.94
CA GLU A 270 -15.04 -5.21 -10.23
C GLU A 270 -14.81 -5.01 -8.73
N GLU A 271 -13.97 -5.86 -8.12
CA GLU A 271 -13.61 -5.73 -6.70
C GLU A 271 -12.80 -4.47 -6.45
N LYS A 272 -11.80 -4.21 -7.30
CA LYS A 272 -10.99 -2.98 -7.22
C LYS A 272 -11.85 -1.73 -7.44
N ARG A 273 -12.80 -1.78 -8.41
CA ARG A 273 -13.76 -0.69 -8.63
C ARG A 273 -14.64 -0.42 -7.41
N ARG A 274 -15.08 -1.47 -6.70
CA ARG A 274 -15.83 -1.32 -5.45
C ARG A 274 -15.01 -0.59 -4.39
N ILE A 275 -13.74 -0.97 -4.24
CA ILE A 275 -12.81 -0.29 -3.32
C ILE A 275 -12.60 1.17 -3.76
N ALA A 276 -12.37 1.44 -5.04
CA ALA A 276 -12.22 2.80 -5.56
C ALA A 276 -13.41 3.70 -5.22
N ARG A 277 -14.64 3.19 -5.38
CA ARG A 277 -15.86 3.91 -5.01
C ARG A 277 -15.94 4.19 -3.51
N ALA A 278 -15.57 3.21 -2.69
CA ALA A 278 -15.55 3.38 -1.24
C ALA A 278 -14.51 4.42 -0.81
N LEU A 279 -13.30 4.38 -1.39
CA LEU A 279 -12.26 5.38 -1.14
C LEU A 279 -12.75 6.78 -1.51
N ARG A 280 -13.33 6.95 -2.71
CA ARG A 280 -13.86 8.25 -3.15
C ARG A 280 -14.91 8.80 -2.18
N LYS A 281 -15.77 7.93 -1.66
CA LYS A 281 -16.85 8.32 -0.73
C LYS A 281 -16.33 8.64 0.67
N GLU A 282 -15.44 7.81 1.20
CA GLU A 282 -15.12 7.78 2.63
C GLU A 282 -13.75 8.42 2.96
N VAL A 283 -12.83 8.47 1.98
CA VAL A 283 -11.44 8.88 2.20
C VAL A 283 -11.13 10.21 1.51
N TRP A 284 -11.65 10.46 0.30
CA TRP A 284 -11.41 11.72 -0.41
C TRP A 284 -11.77 12.96 0.41
N PRO A 285 -12.93 13.00 1.10
CA PRO A 285 -13.24 14.14 1.98
C PRO A 285 -12.23 14.38 3.11
N LEU A 286 -11.54 13.33 3.57
CA LEU A 286 -10.49 13.45 4.59
C LEU A 286 -9.20 14.02 4.01
N LEU A 287 -8.85 13.62 2.77
CA LEU A 287 -7.70 14.15 2.03
C LEU A 287 -7.92 15.63 1.69
N GLU A 288 -9.06 15.99 1.14
CA GLU A 288 -9.44 17.37 0.77
C GLU A 288 -9.50 18.31 1.98
N ALA A 289 -9.95 17.78 3.13
CA ALA A 289 -9.94 18.52 4.40
C ALA A 289 -8.57 18.57 5.09
N GLY A 290 -7.52 17.96 4.51
CA GLY A 290 -6.18 17.91 5.09
C GLY A 290 -6.08 17.10 6.40
N LYS A 291 -7.10 16.30 6.74
CA LYS A 291 -7.10 15.48 7.96
C LYS A 291 -6.15 14.28 7.87
N ILE A 292 -5.91 13.82 6.66
CA ILE A 292 -4.95 12.77 6.33
C ILE A 292 -4.18 13.20 5.07
N LYS A 293 -2.97 12.69 4.91
CA LYS A 293 -2.15 12.96 3.72
C LYS A 293 -1.21 11.79 3.41
N PRO A 294 -0.89 11.53 2.13
CA PRO A 294 0.22 10.64 1.80
C PRO A 294 1.54 11.18 2.35
N ILE A 295 2.35 10.28 2.90
CA ILE A 295 3.69 10.64 3.39
C ILE A 295 4.70 10.24 2.32
N ILE A 296 5.32 11.23 1.69
CA ILE A 296 6.36 11.02 0.68
C ILE A 296 7.71 11.35 1.30
N GLN A 297 8.64 10.40 1.26
CA GLN A 297 9.99 10.58 1.76
C GLN A 297 10.88 11.28 0.73
N ALA A 298 10.79 10.86 -0.52
CA ALA A 298 11.61 11.39 -1.60
C ALA A 298 10.99 11.15 -2.97
N THR A 299 11.39 11.96 -3.93
CA THR A 299 11.08 11.81 -5.36
C THR A 299 12.35 11.55 -6.14
N TYR A 300 12.24 10.84 -7.25
CA TYR A 300 13.35 10.51 -8.15
C TYR A 300 12.87 10.67 -9.60
N PRO A 301 13.73 11.14 -10.53
CA PRO A 301 13.44 10.99 -11.97
C PRO A 301 13.17 9.52 -12.33
N LEU A 302 12.36 9.27 -13.35
CA LEU A 302 12.03 7.91 -13.80
C LEU A 302 13.28 7.07 -14.08
N GLU A 303 14.26 7.61 -14.75
CA GLU A 303 15.54 6.95 -15.06
C GLU A 303 16.35 6.56 -13.81
N GLU A 304 16.07 7.16 -12.67
CA GLU A 304 16.68 6.84 -11.38
C GLU A 304 15.89 5.83 -10.54
N ALA A 305 14.95 5.09 -11.14
CA ALA A 305 14.15 4.07 -10.46
C ALA A 305 15.01 3.07 -9.66
N HIS A 306 16.21 2.75 -10.14
CA HIS A 306 17.17 1.91 -9.43
C HIS A 306 17.61 2.49 -8.07
N LYS A 307 17.74 3.82 -7.96
CA LYS A 307 18.06 4.49 -6.68
C LYS A 307 16.90 4.39 -5.71
N ALA A 308 15.67 4.65 -6.17
CA ALA A 308 14.47 4.51 -5.34
C ALA A 308 14.31 3.07 -4.81
N HIS A 309 14.55 2.05 -5.67
CA HIS A 309 14.54 0.65 -5.25
C HIS A 309 15.66 0.32 -4.25
N SER A 310 16.85 0.91 -4.38
CA SER A 310 17.95 0.74 -3.41
C SER A 310 17.55 1.25 -2.02
N VAL A 311 16.88 2.41 -1.96
CA VAL A 311 16.34 2.95 -0.69
C VAL A 311 15.24 2.05 -0.14
N MET A 312 14.32 1.55 -0.98
CA MET A 312 13.28 0.61 -0.57
C MET A 312 13.86 -0.69 0.03
N ASP A 313 14.94 -1.22 -0.55
CA ASP A 313 15.57 -2.47 -0.10
C ASP A 313 16.41 -2.30 1.17
N SER A 314 16.94 -1.10 1.43
CA SER A 314 17.80 -0.82 2.61
C SER A 314 17.04 -0.69 3.94
N ASP A 315 15.73 -0.94 3.99
CA ASP A 315 14.89 -0.70 5.18
C ASP A 315 14.93 0.77 5.68
N GLY A 316 15.34 1.69 4.78
CA GLY A 316 15.43 3.14 5.05
C GLY A 316 14.13 3.90 4.84
N THR A 317 13.10 3.28 4.27
CA THR A 317 11.90 3.97 3.82
C THR A 317 10.99 4.40 4.97
N MET A 318 10.50 5.66 4.89
CA MET A 318 9.46 6.24 5.73
C MET A 318 8.37 6.84 4.83
N GLY A 319 7.20 6.18 4.74
CA GLY A 319 6.17 6.54 3.78
C GLY A 319 6.44 5.97 2.38
N LYS A 320 6.28 6.82 1.36
CA LYS A 320 6.38 6.46 -0.06
C LYS A 320 7.61 7.09 -0.73
N LEU A 321 8.10 6.43 -1.76
CA LEU A 321 8.99 6.97 -2.77
C LEU A 321 8.19 7.15 -4.05
N VAL A 322 8.48 8.18 -4.83
CA VAL A 322 7.74 8.50 -6.06
C VAL A 322 8.73 8.76 -7.19
N LEU A 323 8.46 8.17 -8.34
CA LEU A 323 9.16 8.44 -9.60
C LEU A 323 8.42 9.53 -10.36
N LEU A 324 9.16 10.47 -10.93
CA LEU A 324 8.63 11.57 -11.76
C LEU A 324 8.98 11.27 -13.21
N THR A 325 8.01 11.41 -14.11
CA THR A 325 8.26 11.41 -15.54
C THR A 325 8.50 12.84 -16.01
N ASP A 326 9.31 13.00 -17.06
CA ASP A 326 9.42 14.29 -17.77
C ASP A 326 8.07 14.58 -18.43
N SER A 327 7.27 15.46 -17.86
CA SER A 327 5.93 15.82 -18.35
C SER A 327 5.97 16.96 -19.34
#